data_516459629c0c4eb4422f3db6fc32d3bf
#
_entry.id   516459629c0c4eb4422f3db6fc32d3bf
#
_cell.length_a   1.000
_cell.length_b   1.000
_cell.length_c   1.000
_cell.angle_alpha   90.00
_cell.angle_beta   90.00
_cell.angle_gamma   90.00
#
_symmetry.space_group_name_H-M   'P 1'
#
loop_
_entity.id
_entity.type
_entity.pdbx_description
1 polymer ?
#
loop_
_entity_poly.entity_id
_entity_poly.type
_entity_poly.pdbx_seq_one_letter_code
_entity_poly.pdbx_strand_id
1 'polypeptide(L)'
;MSTLVSLQNVVKRYQRGKQSVEVLHGVNLSIEQGEFLALMGPSGSGKTTLLNLIAGLDQPTEGEVTVAGERIDRLSGGKLAKWRARHIGFVFQFYNLLPVLTAARNVEVPLLLTNLSSAKRKQNVRAVLELVGLADRATHKPSELSGGQQQRVSIARALVADPTLLVCDEPTGDLDRENAEEILKLLQMLNRDQGKTIIMVTHDPLAADHASRTLHVDKGRLVDTAVRSAA
;
A
#
# COMPACT_ATOMS: atom_id res chain seq x y z
N MET A 1 -11.57 -18.23 -4.85
CA MET A 1 -11.12 -16.84 -4.73
C MET A 1 -10.45 -16.46 -6.03
N SER A 2 -10.49 -15.22 -6.48
CA SER A 2 -9.87 -14.79 -7.75
C SER A 2 -8.53 -14.13 -7.45
N THR A 3 -7.51 -14.45 -8.25
CA THR A 3 -6.19 -13.83 -8.13
C THR A 3 -6.26 -12.36 -8.50
N LEU A 4 -5.89 -11.48 -7.58
CA LEU A 4 -5.85 -10.04 -7.79
C LEU A 4 -4.50 -9.56 -8.32
N VAL A 5 -3.40 -10.11 -7.77
CA VAL A 5 -2.02 -9.79 -8.18
C VAL A 5 -1.32 -11.06 -8.63
N SER A 6 -0.68 -11.01 -9.79
CA SER A 6 0.16 -12.10 -10.31
C SER A 6 1.46 -11.54 -10.84
N LEU A 7 2.56 -12.03 -10.31
CA LEU A 7 3.92 -11.77 -10.76
C LEU A 7 4.48 -13.07 -11.35
N GLN A 8 5.05 -13.00 -12.55
CA GLN A 8 5.65 -14.16 -13.22
C GLN A 8 7.08 -13.83 -13.66
N ASN A 9 8.05 -14.52 -13.05
CA ASN A 9 9.50 -14.38 -13.33
C ASN A 9 9.98 -12.93 -13.33
N VAL A 10 9.51 -12.12 -12.36
CA VAL A 10 9.80 -10.68 -12.31
C VAL A 10 11.23 -10.44 -11.87
N VAL A 11 11.98 -9.76 -12.73
CA VAL A 11 13.34 -9.28 -12.47
C VAL A 11 13.35 -7.76 -12.47
N LYS A 12 14.07 -7.17 -11.52
CA LYS A 12 14.32 -5.73 -11.50
C LYS A 12 15.80 -5.44 -11.37
N ARG A 13 16.31 -4.65 -12.32
CA ARG A 13 17.69 -4.11 -12.33
C ARG A 13 17.65 -2.60 -12.35
N TYR A 14 18.50 -1.98 -11.56
CA TYR A 14 18.74 -0.54 -11.59
C TYR A 14 20.13 -0.25 -12.14
N GLN A 15 20.25 0.80 -12.95
CA GLN A 15 21.54 1.28 -13.43
C GLN A 15 22.11 2.31 -12.43
N ARG A 16 23.31 2.05 -11.92
CA ARG A 16 24.06 2.97 -11.07
C ARG A 16 25.38 3.34 -11.78
N GLY A 17 25.34 4.37 -12.59
CA GLY A 17 26.45 4.69 -13.50
C GLY A 17 26.68 3.57 -14.53
N LYS A 18 27.87 2.96 -14.53
CA LYS A 18 28.20 1.82 -15.42
C LYS A 18 27.85 0.45 -14.82
N GLN A 19 27.41 0.39 -13.57
CA GLN A 19 27.07 -0.87 -12.90
C GLN A 19 25.56 -1.12 -12.95
N SER A 20 25.18 -2.36 -13.25
CA SER A 20 23.81 -2.85 -13.13
C SER A 20 23.67 -3.61 -11.82
N VAL A 21 22.73 -3.21 -10.99
CA VAL A 21 22.42 -3.88 -9.72
C VAL A 21 21.07 -4.56 -9.85
N GLU A 22 21.05 -5.89 -9.79
CA GLU A 22 19.84 -6.68 -9.78
C GLU A 22 19.30 -6.76 -8.36
N VAL A 23 18.05 -6.29 -8.17
CA VAL A 23 17.38 -6.17 -6.87
C VAL A 23 16.32 -7.25 -6.68
N LEU A 24 15.68 -7.70 -7.76
CA LEU A 24 14.71 -8.81 -7.75
C LEU A 24 15.13 -9.87 -8.77
N HIS A 25 15.09 -11.13 -8.36
CA HIS A 25 15.68 -12.27 -9.08
C HIS A 25 14.62 -13.29 -9.48
N GLY A 26 13.79 -13.00 -10.48
CA GLY A 26 12.79 -13.94 -11.02
C GLY A 26 11.68 -14.24 -10.03
N VAL A 27 11.08 -13.19 -9.43
CA VAL A 27 10.04 -13.33 -8.41
C VAL A 27 8.74 -13.82 -9.03
N ASN A 28 8.16 -14.87 -8.41
CA ASN A 28 6.82 -15.37 -8.70
C ASN A 28 5.96 -15.19 -7.45
N LEU A 29 4.78 -14.54 -7.59
CA LEU A 29 3.88 -14.25 -6.47
C LEU A 29 2.44 -14.22 -6.98
N SER A 30 1.55 -14.83 -6.21
CA SER A 30 0.10 -14.71 -6.39
C SER A 30 -0.53 -14.21 -5.09
N ILE A 31 -1.43 -13.21 -5.21
CA ILE A 31 -2.19 -12.65 -4.10
C ILE A 31 -3.66 -12.69 -4.49
N GLU A 32 -4.48 -13.28 -3.62
CA GLU A 32 -5.90 -13.42 -3.84
C GLU A 32 -6.67 -12.15 -3.45
N GLN A 33 -7.83 -11.95 -4.06
CA GLN A 33 -8.72 -10.85 -3.67
C GLN A 33 -9.18 -11.04 -2.22
N GLY A 34 -9.10 -9.96 -1.40
CA GLY A 34 -9.42 -10.00 0.02
C GLY A 34 -8.29 -10.53 0.90
N GLU A 35 -7.13 -10.86 0.35
CA GLU A 35 -5.97 -11.28 1.14
C GLU A 35 -5.30 -10.08 1.83
N PHE A 36 -4.83 -10.28 3.07
CA PHE A 36 -3.92 -9.35 3.74
C PHE A 36 -2.55 -9.98 3.82
N LEU A 37 -1.64 -9.55 2.95
CA LEU A 37 -0.27 -10.07 2.86
C LEU A 37 0.72 -9.13 3.56
N ALA A 38 1.55 -9.67 4.46
CA ALA A 38 2.74 -9.00 4.98
C ALA A 38 4.00 -9.46 4.22
N LEU A 39 4.81 -8.51 3.76
CA LEU A 39 6.13 -8.71 3.17
C LEU A 39 7.19 -8.31 4.19
N MET A 40 7.92 -9.27 4.72
CA MET A 40 8.98 -9.07 5.70
C MET A 40 10.38 -9.27 5.10
N GLY A 41 11.40 -8.83 5.81
CA GLY A 41 12.80 -9.05 5.45
C GLY A 41 13.71 -7.88 5.84
N PRO A 42 15.03 -8.06 5.78
CA PRO A 42 16.00 -7.02 6.17
C PRO A 42 15.91 -5.78 5.25
N SER A 43 16.45 -4.66 5.72
CA SER A 43 16.58 -3.46 4.89
C SER A 43 17.38 -3.77 3.62
N GLY A 44 16.94 -3.24 2.48
CA GLY A 44 17.59 -3.48 1.18
C GLY A 44 17.30 -4.84 0.55
N SER A 45 16.43 -5.68 1.12
CA SER A 45 16.10 -6.99 0.52
C SER A 45 15.24 -6.94 -0.74
N GLY A 46 14.68 -5.77 -1.10
CA GLY A 46 13.84 -5.59 -2.30
C GLY A 46 12.35 -5.43 -2.03
N LYS A 47 11.88 -5.39 -0.78
CA LYS A 47 10.45 -5.28 -0.40
C LYS A 47 9.75 -4.06 -1.04
N THR A 48 10.30 -2.86 -0.81
CA THR A 48 9.75 -1.62 -1.37
C THR A 48 9.82 -1.62 -2.91
N THR A 49 10.87 -2.22 -3.50
CA THR A 49 10.95 -2.41 -4.96
C THR A 49 9.80 -3.28 -5.45
N LEU A 50 9.57 -4.43 -4.81
CA LEU A 50 8.47 -5.34 -5.15
C LEU A 50 7.11 -4.63 -5.02
N LEU A 51 6.91 -3.91 -3.92
CA LEU A 51 5.72 -3.11 -3.67
C LEU A 51 5.48 -2.06 -4.77
N ASN A 52 6.54 -1.35 -5.20
CA ASN A 52 6.47 -0.34 -6.25
C ASN A 52 6.13 -0.92 -7.62
N LEU A 53 6.60 -2.14 -7.95
CA LEU A 53 6.23 -2.83 -9.18
C LEU A 53 4.75 -3.22 -9.17
N ILE A 54 4.25 -3.80 -8.09
CA ILE A 54 2.84 -4.17 -7.92
C ILE A 54 1.93 -2.93 -8.00
N ALA A 55 2.38 -1.83 -7.42
CA ALA A 55 1.63 -0.59 -7.40
C ALA A 55 1.74 0.24 -8.70
N GLY A 56 2.55 -0.19 -9.68
CA GLY A 56 2.77 0.54 -10.92
C GLY A 56 3.50 1.88 -10.73
N LEU A 57 4.30 2.02 -9.68
CA LEU A 57 5.21 3.17 -9.49
C LEU A 57 6.52 2.97 -10.26
N ASP A 58 6.88 1.71 -10.48
CA ASP A 58 8.06 1.32 -11.26
C ASP A 58 7.66 0.19 -12.23
N GLN A 59 8.53 -0.15 -13.17
CA GLN A 59 8.31 -1.23 -14.14
C GLN A 59 9.36 -2.32 -13.97
N PRO A 60 9.01 -3.59 -14.18
CA PRO A 60 9.98 -4.68 -14.17
C PRO A 60 10.98 -4.53 -15.34
N THR A 61 12.18 -5.07 -15.16
CA THR A 61 13.15 -5.19 -16.25
C THR A 61 12.81 -6.39 -17.13
N GLU A 62 12.34 -7.48 -16.51
CA GLU A 62 11.89 -8.71 -17.17
C GLU A 62 10.72 -9.31 -16.38
N GLY A 63 9.95 -10.18 -17.03
CA GLY A 63 8.80 -10.84 -16.44
C GLY A 63 7.50 -10.06 -16.60
N GLU A 64 6.47 -10.51 -15.92
CA GLU A 64 5.10 -10.03 -16.10
C GLU A 64 4.48 -9.61 -14.77
N VAL A 65 3.79 -8.46 -14.77
CA VAL A 65 3.03 -7.97 -13.62
C VAL A 65 1.58 -7.75 -14.03
N THR A 66 0.69 -8.57 -13.49
CA THR A 66 -0.76 -8.46 -13.71
C THR A 66 -1.43 -8.08 -12.39
N VAL A 67 -2.23 -7.02 -12.39
CA VAL A 67 -3.01 -6.58 -11.22
C VAL A 67 -4.42 -6.22 -11.65
N ALA A 68 -5.41 -6.70 -10.93
CA ALA A 68 -6.84 -6.52 -11.25
C ALA A 68 -7.17 -6.96 -12.71
N GLY A 69 -6.55 -8.04 -13.17
CA GLY A 69 -6.76 -8.59 -14.52
C GLY A 69 -6.03 -7.84 -15.65
N GLU A 70 -5.26 -6.77 -15.36
CA GLU A 70 -4.56 -5.97 -16.36
C GLU A 70 -3.04 -6.12 -16.27
N ARG A 71 -2.36 -6.33 -17.40
CA ARG A 71 -0.90 -6.37 -17.56
C ARG A 71 -0.34 -4.96 -17.44
N ILE A 72 0.00 -4.54 -16.21
CA ILE A 72 0.44 -3.17 -15.92
C ILE A 72 1.85 -2.88 -16.40
N ASP A 73 2.69 -3.90 -16.57
CA ASP A 73 4.02 -3.81 -17.16
C ASP A 73 4.00 -3.35 -18.63
N ARG A 74 2.86 -3.48 -19.32
CA ARG A 74 2.66 -3.06 -20.72
C ARG A 74 2.02 -1.69 -20.86
N LEU A 75 1.59 -1.07 -19.76
CA LEU A 75 0.92 0.22 -19.80
C LEU A 75 1.94 1.37 -20.01
N SER A 76 1.63 2.29 -20.90
CA SER A 76 2.38 3.55 -21.05
C SER A 76 2.15 4.49 -19.86
N GLY A 77 3.07 5.40 -19.59
CA GLY A 77 3.06 6.26 -18.39
C GLY A 77 1.70 6.93 -18.08
N GLY A 78 1.03 7.51 -19.09
CA GLY A 78 -0.29 8.14 -18.87
C GLY A 78 -1.41 7.13 -18.59
N LYS A 79 -1.40 5.96 -19.24
CA LYS A 79 -2.37 4.89 -18.97
C LYS A 79 -2.10 4.27 -17.60
N LEU A 80 -0.84 4.03 -17.25
CA LEU A 80 -0.43 3.51 -15.95
C LEU A 80 -0.83 4.46 -14.80
N ALA A 81 -0.66 5.78 -14.99
CA ALA A 81 -1.08 6.77 -14.00
C ALA A 81 -2.60 6.75 -13.76
N LYS A 82 -3.41 6.66 -14.82
CA LYS A 82 -4.88 6.54 -14.71
C LYS A 82 -5.31 5.23 -14.06
N TRP A 83 -4.64 4.12 -14.42
CA TRP A 83 -4.87 2.82 -13.82
C TRP A 83 -4.56 2.86 -12.31
N ARG A 84 -3.38 3.38 -11.92
CA ARG A 84 -2.97 3.53 -10.53
C ARG A 84 -3.95 4.36 -9.71
N ALA A 85 -4.38 5.51 -10.24
CA ALA A 85 -5.36 6.38 -9.56
C ALA A 85 -6.71 5.70 -9.28
N ARG A 86 -7.06 4.65 -10.04
CA ARG A 86 -8.30 3.89 -9.87
C ARG A 86 -8.14 2.69 -8.94
N HIS A 87 -6.99 2.00 -9.02
CA HIS A 87 -6.84 0.68 -8.41
C HIS A 87 -5.99 0.68 -7.14
N ILE A 88 -5.14 1.69 -6.91
CA ILE A 88 -4.14 1.66 -5.84
C ILE A 88 -4.38 2.77 -4.83
N GLY A 89 -4.47 2.39 -3.55
CA GLY A 89 -4.37 3.30 -2.41
C GLY A 89 -3.03 3.14 -1.72
N PHE A 90 -2.29 4.24 -1.55
CA PHE A 90 -0.98 4.23 -0.89
C PHE A 90 -1.03 4.74 0.53
N VAL A 91 -0.43 3.98 1.45
CA VAL A 91 -0.15 4.34 2.83
C VAL A 91 1.36 4.28 3.04
N PHE A 92 1.96 5.39 3.45
CA PHE A 92 3.41 5.55 3.63
C PHE A 92 3.79 5.65 5.10
N GLN A 93 5.03 5.35 5.43
CA GLN A 93 5.60 5.49 6.76
C GLN A 93 5.50 6.95 7.28
N PHE A 94 5.92 7.92 6.49
CA PHE A 94 5.92 9.36 6.84
C PHE A 94 4.66 10.10 6.41
N TYR A 95 3.51 9.44 6.36
CA TYR A 95 2.17 9.98 6.07
C TYR A 95 2.05 10.68 4.70
N ASN A 96 3.05 11.43 4.26
CA ASN A 96 3.10 12.21 3.00
C ASN A 96 1.87 13.12 2.82
N LEU A 97 1.43 13.77 3.91
CA LEU A 97 0.37 14.75 3.87
C LEU A 97 0.90 16.08 3.36
N LEU A 98 0.05 16.80 2.64
CA LEU A 98 0.33 18.17 2.21
C LEU A 98 0.13 19.12 3.40
N PRO A 99 1.20 19.75 3.93
CA PRO A 99 1.15 20.45 5.22
C PRO A 99 0.27 21.70 5.21
N VAL A 100 0.05 22.27 4.02
CA VAL A 100 -0.79 23.47 3.82
C VAL A 100 -2.29 23.14 3.75
N LEU A 101 -2.65 21.89 3.56
CA LEU A 101 -4.02 21.42 3.43
C LEU A 101 -4.54 20.86 4.75
N THR A 102 -5.85 21.02 5.00
CA THR A 102 -6.54 20.34 6.10
C THR A 102 -6.63 18.84 5.88
N ALA A 103 -6.99 18.06 6.91
CA ALA A 103 -7.24 16.63 6.82
C ALA A 103 -8.24 16.32 5.70
N ALA A 104 -9.39 16.99 5.67
CA ALA A 104 -10.40 16.79 4.62
C ALA A 104 -9.86 17.10 3.22
N ARG A 105 -9.04 18.15 3.08
CA ARG A 105 -8.44 18.50 1.79
C ARG A 105 -7.36 17.53 1.35
N ASN A 106 -6.55 17.01 2.27
CA ASN A 106 -5.60 15.93 1.98
C ASN A 106 -6.33 14.68 1.47
N VAL A 107 -7.42 14.29 2.13
CA VAL A 107 -8.25 13.15 1.72
C VAL A 107 -8.93 13.39 0.37
N GLU A 108 -9.33 14.62 0.05
CA GLU A 108 -9.98 14.96 -1.23
C GLU A 108 -9.04 14.85 -2.44
N VAL A 109 -7.72 14.97 -2.26
CA VAL A 109 -6.74 15.07 -3.39
C VAL A 109 -6.94 14.00 -4.47
N PRO A 110 -7.07 12.68 -4.16
CA PRO A 110 -7.26 11.67 -5.21
C PRO A 110 -8.55 11.86 -6.00
N LEU A 111 -9.60 12.40 -5.38
CA LEU A 111 -10.89 12.60 -6.04
C LEU A 111 -10.89 13.78 -7.03
N LEU A 112 -9.90 14.66 -6.98
CA LEU A 112 -9.76 15.76 -7.94
C LEU A 112 -9.44 15.27 -9.35
N LEU A 113 -8.95 14.03 -9.49
CA LEU A 113 -8.68 13.37 -10.76
C LEU A 113 -9.90 12.59 -11.31
N THR A 114 -11.03 12.64 -10.61
CA THR A 114 -12.28 11.96 -11.00
C THR A 114 -13.30 12.94 -11.56
N ASN A 115 -14.34 12.41 -12.22
CA ASN A 115 -15.46 13.21 -12.74
C ASN A 115 -16.55 13.46 -11.66
N LEU A 116 -16.27 13.26 -10.37
CA LEU A 116 -17.23 13.44 -9.28
C LEU A 116 -17.54 14.92 -9.08
N SER A 117 -18.82 15.25 -8.85
CA SER A 117 -19.22 16.59 -8.43
C SER A 117 -18.61 16.97 -7.08
N SER A 118 -18.44 18.27 -6.81
CA SER A 118 -17.92 18.76 -5.52
C SER A 118 -18.73 18.25 -4.33
N ALA A 119 -20.07 18.17 -4.47
CA ALA A 119 -20.93 17.63 -3.42
C ALA A 119 -20.62 16.14 -3.14
N LYS A 120 -20.44 15.32 -4.20
CA LYS A 120 -20.12 13.90 -4.06
C LYS A 120 -18.73 13.68 -3.48
N ARG A 121 -17.72 14.47 -3.88
CA ARG A 121 -16.39 14.42 -3.28
C ARG A 121 -16.43 14.71 -1.78
N LYS A 122 -17.14 15.78 -1.35
CA LYS A 122 -17.30 16.11 0.07
C LYS A 122 -17.98 14.98 0.85
N GLN A 123 -19.03 14.36 0.26
CA GLN A 123 -19.70 13.20 0.86
C GLN A 123 -18.74 12.04 1.08
N ASN A 124 -17.95 11.66 0.05
CA ASN A 124 -16.98 10.58 0.16
C ASN A 124 -15.89 10.88 1.19
N VAL A 125 -15.35 12.11 1.19
CA VAL A 125 -14.34 12.56 2.18
C VAL A 125 -14.88 12.43 3.60
N ARG A 126 -16.12 12.89 3.84
CA ARG A 126 -16.77 12.78 5.15
C ARG A 126 -16.90 11.31 5.58
N ALA A 127 -17.40 10.44 4.71
CA ALA A 127 -17.58 9.02 5.01
C ALA A 127 -16.27 8.32 5.40
N VAL A 128 -15.17 8.58 4.66
CA VAL A 128 -13.89 7.95 5.01
C VAL A 128 -13.24 8.56 6.26
N LEU A 129 -13.44 9.85 6.54
CA LEU A 129 -12.99 10.45 7.80
C LEU A 129 -13.77 9.91 9.00
N GLU A 130 -15.07 9.67 8.85
CA GLU A 130 -15.89 8.98 9.85
C GLU A 130 -15.40 7.54 10.07
N LEU A 131 -15.09 6.80 8.98
CA LEU A 131 -14.58 5.42 9.04
C LEU A 131 -13.26 5.32 9.82
N VAL A 132 -12.35 6.30 9.68
CA VAL A 132 -11.07 6.31 10.41
C VAL A 132 -11.14 7.04 11.76
N GLY A 133 -12.34 7.48 12.21
CA GLY A 133 -12.56 8.13 13.51
C GLY A 133 -12.02 9.56 13.60
N LEU A 134 -12.00 10.32 12.48
CA LEU A 134 -11.47 11.68 12.41
C LEU A 134 -12.47 12.72 11.86
N ALA A 135 -13.76 12.46 11.98
CA ALA A 135 -14.79 13.39 11.49
C ALA A 135 -14.68 14.78 12.13
N ASP A 136 -14.35 14.85 13.43
CA ASP A 136 -14.18 16.07 14.22
C ASP A 136 -12.86 16.80 13.93
N ARG A 137 -11.93 16.15 13.25
CA ARG A 137 -10.60 16.68 12.86
C ARG A 137 -10.50 17.11 11.38
N ALA A 138 -11.60 17.09 10.65
CA ALA A 138 -11.65 17.38 9.20
C ALA A 138 -11.00 18.71 8.80
N THR A 139 -11.08 19.72 9.66
CA THR A 139 -10.54 21.08 9.41
C THR A 139 -9.12 21.30 9.93
N HIS A 140 -8.56 20.35 10.67
CA HIS A 140 -7.20 20.46 11.21
C HIS A 140 -6.15 20.25 10.11
N LYS A 141 -5.02 20.96 10.22
CA LYS A 141 -3.83 20.76 9.39
C LYS A 141 -2.95 19.65 9.99
N PRO A 142 -2.04 19.05 9.22
CA PRO A 142 -1.13 18.02 9.73
C PRO A 142 -0.37 18.43 11.00
N SER A 143 0.06 19.67 11.11
CA SER A 143 0.76 20.20 12.31
C SER A 143 -0.10 20.25 13.59
N GLU A 144 -1.41 20.10 13.46
CA GLU A 144 -2.39 20.12 14.56
C GLU A 144 -2.86 18.69 14.93
N LEU A 145 -2.28 17.67 14.30
CA LEU A 145 -2.65 16.25 14.45
C LEU A 145 -1.49 15.45 15.05
N SER A 146 -1.80 14.50 15.92
CA SER A 146 -0.82 13.51 16.38
C SER A 146 -0.33 12.62 15.23
N GLY A 147 0.79 11.90 15.40
CA GLY A 147 1.31 10.97 14.40
C GLY A 147 0.28 9.91 13.99
N GLY A 148 -0.40 9.29 14.96
CA GLY A 148 -1.47 8.32 14.69
C GLY A 148 -2.66 8.94 13.95
N GLN A 149 -3.04 10.19 14.28
CA GLN A 149 -4.08 10.91 13.54
C GLN A 149 -3.64 11.24 12.10
N GLN A 150 -2.40 11.66 11.89
CA GLN A 150 -1.84 11.90 10.55
C GLN A 150 -1.85 10.61 9.72
N GLN A 151 -1.49 9.47 10.32
CA GLN A 151 -1.53 8.18 9.64
C GLN A 151 -2.97 7.76 9.28
N ARG A 152 -3.94 8.00 10.17
CA ARG A 152 -5.36 7.77 9.86
C ARG A 152 -5.85 8.65 8.70
N VAL A 153 -5.40 9.92 8.61
CA VAL A 153 -5.67 10.79 7.44
C VAL A 153 -5.03 10.23 6.17
N SER A 154 -3.79 9.70 6.25
CA SER A 154 -3.12 9.04 5.12
C SER A 154 -3.89 7.80 4.64
N ILE A 155 -4.39 6.98 5.56
CA ILE A 155 -5.26 5.82 5.25
C ILE A 155 -6.58 6.28 4.63
N ALA A 156 -7.24 7.29 5.19
CA ALA A 156 -8.47 7.85 4.62
C ALA A 156 -8.26 8.37 3.19
N ARG A 157 -7.14 9.05 2.93
CA ARG A 157 -6.74 9.48 1.58
C ARG A 157 -6.54 8.29 0.63
N ALA A 158 -5.93 7.23 1.11
CA ALA A 158 -5.74 6.02 0.31
C ALA A 158 -7.06 5.35 -0.04
N LEU A 159 -8.06 5.40 0.84
CA LEU A 159 -9.37 4.73 0.70
C LEU A 159 -10.40 5.53 -0.10
N VAL A 160 -10.28 6.87 -0.16
CA VAL A 160 -11.37 7.75 -0.61
C VAL A 160 -11.83 7.52 -2.06
N ALA A 161 -10.95 7.00 -2.91
CA ALA A 161 -11.24 6.62 -4.30
C ALA A 161 -11.74 5.17 -4.44
N ASP A 162 -11.96 4.47 -3.33
CA ASP A 162 -12.37 3.07 -3.28
C ASP A 162 -11.44 2.14 -4.08
N PRO A 163 -10.12 2.11 -3.78
CA PRO A 163 -9.17 1.33 -4.55
C PRO A 163 -9.37 -0.17 -4.38
N THR A 164 -8.92 -0.94 -5.39
CA THR A 164 -8.97 -2.40 -5.39
C THR A 164 -7.90 -3.00 -4.46
N LEU A 165 -6.76 -2.31 -4.32
CA LEU A 165 -5.60 -2.75 -3.56
C LEU A 165 -5.06 -1.61 -2.70
N LEU A 166 -4.86 -1.87 -1.39
CA LEU A 166 -4.10 -1.01 -0.49
C LEU A 166 -2.65 -1.49 -0.41
N VAL A 167 -1.74 -0.56 -0.58
CA VAL A 167 -0.29 -0.78 -0.56
C VAL A 167 0.28 0.04 0.59
N CYS A 168 0.80 -0.63 1.62
CA CYS A 168 1.29 -0.02 2.85
C CYS A 168 2.79 -0.25 2.97
N ASP A 169 3.59 0.81 2.92
CA ASP A 169 5.04 0.75 3.12
C ASP A 169 5.38 1.23 4.53
N GLU A 170 5.66 0.29 5.43
CA GLU A 170 5.94 0.48 6.86
C GLU A 170 4.91 1.40 7.57
N PRO A 171 3.60 1.09 7.53
CA PRO A 171 2.54 2.03 7.94
C PRO A 171 2.56 2.39 9.43
N THR A 172 3.33 1.70 10.24
CA THR A 172 3.48 1.91 11.69
C THR A 172 4.89 2.29 12.13
N GLY A 173 5.84 2.40 11.18
CA GLY A 173 7.25 2.57 11.48
C GLY A 173 7.65 3.88 12.19
N ASP A 174 6.78 4.89 12.16
CA ASP A 174 7.00 6.20 12.79
C ASP A 174 6.02 6.46 13.97
N LEU A 175 5.40 5.41 14.49
CA LEU A 175 4.39 5.48 15.55
C LEU A 175 4.89 4.81 16.84
N ASP A 176 4.41 5.33 17.97
CA ASP A 176 4.50 4.60 19.23
C ASP A 176 3.64 3.32 19.19
N ARG A 177 3.85 2.44 20.17
CA ARG A 177 3.23 1.12 20.20
C ARG A 177 1.70 1.15 20.22
N GLU A 178 1.11 2.08 20.96
CA GLU A 178 -0.35 2.19 21.10
C GLU A 178 -0.98 2.64 19.78
N ASN A 179 -0.47 3.72 19.19
CA ASN A 179 -0.91 4.19 17.89
C ASN A 179 -0.67 3.16 16.78
N ALA A 180 0.48 2.45 16.80
CA ALA A 180 0.77 1.38 15.86
C ALA A 180 -0.29 0.27 15.90
N GLU A 181 -0.64 -0.21 17.08
CA GLU A 181 -1.67 -1.23 17.29
C GLU A 181 -3.06 -0.77 16.77
N GLU A 182 -3.41 0.49 17.00
CA GLU A 182 -4.66 1.06 16.50
C GLU A 182 -4.71 1.12 14.96
N ILE A 183 -3.58 1.46 14.30
CA ILE A 183 -3.48 1.47 12.84
C ILE A 183 -3.58 0.04 12.29
N LEU A 184 -2.93 -0.94 12.91
CA LEU A 184 -2.98 -2.33 12.48
C LEU A 184 -4.39 -2.91 12.62
N LYS A 185 -5.11 -2.61 13.71
CA LYS A 185 -6.52 -2.98 13.89
C LYS A 185 -7.42 -2.33 12.83
N LEU A 186 -7.17 -1.06 12.49
CA LEU A 186 -7.88 -0.39 11.40
C LEU A 186 -7.67 -1.11 10.06
N LEU A 187 -6.42 -1.48 9.71
CA LEU A 187 -6.12 -2.23 8.49
C LEU A 187 -6.79 -3.62 8.50
N GLN A 188 -6.79 -4.32 9.64
CA GLN A 188 -7.51 -5.59 9.78
C GLN A 188 -9.02 -5.44 9.58
N MET A 189 -9.63 -4.42 10.15
CA MET A 189 -11.06 -4.13 9.96
C MET A 189 -11.35 -3.85 8.47
N LEU A 190 -10.54 -3.06 7.80
CA LEU A 190 -10.68 -2.80 6.36
C LEU A 190 -10.58 -4.08 5.52
N ASN A 191 -9.69 -5.00 5.90
CA ASN A 191 -9.57 -6.29 5.22
C ASN A 191 -10.76 -7.19 5.50
N ARG A 192 -11.11 -7.44 6.78
CA ARG A 192 -12.13 -8.43 7.18
C ARG A 192 -13.55 -7.96 6.88
N ASP A 193 -13.86 -6.70 7.23
CA ASP A 193 -15.23 -6.18 7.19
C ASP A 193 -15.57 -5.49 5.86
N GLN A 194 -14.55 -4.92 5.19
CA GLN A 194 -14.69 -4.22 3.92
C GLN A 194 -14.15 -5.01 2.71
N GLY A 195 -13.59 -6.21 2.94
CA GLY A 195 -13.05 -7.07 1.89
C GLY A 195 -11.86 -6.49 1.12
N LYS A 196 -11.13 -5.51 1.69
CA LYS A 196 -9.99 -4.88 1.01
C LYS A 196 -8.80 -5.82 0.93
N THR A 197 -8.18 -5.92 -0.24
CA THR A 197 -6.88 -6.57 -0.39
C THR A 197 -5.80 -5.61 0.08
N ILE A 198 -4.88 -6.09 0.92
CA ILE A 198 -3.83 -5.27 1.52
C ILE A 198 -2.47 -5.96 1.34
N ILE A 199 -1.48 -5.20 0.89
CA ILE A 199 -0.07 -5.60 0.94
C ILE A 199 0.65 -4.64 1.87
N MET A 200 1.25 -5.17 2.92
CA MET A 200 2.00 -4.40 3.91
C MET A 200 3.47 -4.83 3.91
N VAL A 201 4.36 -3.89 3.67
CA VAL A 201 5.79 -4.07 3.97
C VAL A 201 6.03 -3.68 5.41
N THR A 202 6.70 -4.54 6.16
CA THR A 202 7.11 -4.27 7.53
C THR A 202 8.37 -5.04 7.89
N HIS A 203 9.14 -4.54 8.84
CA HIS A 203 10.22 -5.28 9.49
C HIS A 203 9.85 -5.70 10.92
N ASP A 204 8.66 -5.28 11.41
CA ASP A 204 8.14 -5.63 12.73
C ASP A 204 7.30 -6.92 12.66
N PRO A 205 7.72 -7.99 13.35
CA PRO A 205 6.95 -9.24 13.42
C PRO A 205 5.55 -9.05 14.01
N LEU A 206 5.40 -8.16 15.01
CA LEU A 206 4.09 -7.90 15.61
C LEU A 206 3.12 -7.26 14.60
N ALA A 207 3.62 -6.37 13.74
CA ALA A 207 2.80 -5.85 12.66
C ALA A 207 2.42 -6.93 11.64
N ALA A 208 3.36 -7.84 11.32
CA ALA A 208 3.11 -8.92 10.39
C ALA A 208 2.06 -9.94 10.88
N ASP A 209 1.94 -10.14 12.20
CA ASP A 209 0.95 -11.05 12.81
C ASP A 209 -0.51 -10.61 12.57
N HIS A 210 -0.73 -9.35 12.19
CA HIS A 210 -2.04 -8.85 11.78
C HIS A 210 -2.46 -9.26 10.37
N ALA A 211 -1.52 -9.71 9.54
CA ALA A 211 -1.80 -10.18 8.19
C ALA A 211 -2.31 -11.63 8.17
N SER A 212 -3.07 -12.00 7.12
CA SER A 212 -3.52 -13.39 6.93
C SER A 212 -2.42 -14.31 6.39
N ARG A 213 -1.39 -13.73 5.78
CA ARG A 213 -0.23 -14.43 5.23
C ARG A 213 1.02 -13.57 5.34
N THR A 214 2.15 -14.19 5.68
CA THR A 214 3.45 -13.51 5.73
C THR A 214 4.42 -14.20 4.77
N LEU A 215 5.11 -13.40 3.95
CA LEU A 215 6.20 -13.83 3.09
C LEU A 215 7.48 -13.08 3.43
N HIS A 216 8.60 -13.77 3.35
CA HIS A 216 9.91 -13.16 3.55
C HIS A 216 10.59 -12.87 2.21
N VAL A 217 11.16 -11.67 2.11
CA VAL A 217 12.02 -11.27 1.00
C VAL A 217 13.46 -11.25 1.51
N ASP A 218 14.30 -12.10 0.95
CA ASP A 218 15.73 -12.10 1.21
C ASP A 218 16.51 -12.00 -0.10
N LYS A 219 17.41 -11.02 -0.17
CA LYS A 219 18.26 -10.76 -1.35
C LYS A 219 17.50 -10.86 -2.69
N GLY A 220 16.35 -10.20 -2.76
CA GLY A 220 15.54 -10.12 -3.98
C GLY A 220 14.77 -11.38 -4.35
N ARG A 221 14.66 -12.36 -3.45
CA ARG A 221 13.88 -13.59 -3.62
C ARG A 221 12.83 -13.72 -2.55
N LEU A 222 11.69 -14.34 -2.89
CA LEU A 222 10.70 -14.75 -1.90
C LEU A 222 11.18 -16.06 -1.27
N VAL A 223 11.20 -16.08 0.08
CA VAL A 223 11.49 -17.25 0.88
C VAL A 223 10.21 -17.63 1.62
N ASP A 224 9.69 -18.82 1.33
CA ASP A 224 8.51 -19.34 2.01
C ASP A 224 8.86 -19.75 3.44
N THR A 225 8.25 -19.13 4.44
CA THR A 225 8.48 -19.43 5.86
C THR A 225 7.67 -20.62 6.38
N ALA A 226 7.09 -21.43 5.50
CA ALA A 226 6.37 -22.66 5.89
C ALA A 226 7.24 -23.73 6.60
N VAL A 227 8.48 -23.43 7.01
CA VAL A 227 9.43 -24.37 7.61
C VAL A 227 9.86 -23.99 9.04
N ARG A 228 9.12 -23.14 9.76
CA ARG A 228 9.44 -22.85 11.18
C ARG A 228 8.34 -23.26 12.16
N SER A 229 7.76 -24.46 11.99
CA SER A 229 6.98 -25.12 13.04
C SER A 229 7.31 -26.59 13.11
N ALA A 230 8.52 -26.94 13.54
CA ALA A 230 8.88 -28.22 14.15
C ALA A 230 10.40 -28.23 14.44
N ALA A 231 10.80 -27.70 15.56
CA ALA A 231 12.00 -28.14 16.30
C ALA A 231 11.83 -27.75 17.77
#